data_a94069eb6b75f63c046ec025fe581f5c
#
_entry.id   a94069eb6b75f63c046ec025fe581f5c
#
_cell.length_a   1.000
_cell.length_b   1.000
_cell.length_c   1.000
_cell.angle_alpha   90.00
_cell.angle_beta   90.00
_cell.angle_gamma   90.00
#
_symmetry.space_group_name_H-M   'P 1'
#
loop_
_entity.id
_entity.type
_entity.pdbx_description
1 polymer ?
#
loop_
_entity_poly.entity_id
_entity_poly.type
_entity_poly.pdbx_seq_one_letter_code
_entity_poly.pdbx_strand_id
1 'polypeptide(L)'
;MNRENIDKIAHSSEDRLLLAKLWDKINTAIQRSIPASTCFLSPRELEMARFLFGQEPGLHAFGGYAQAERRMLVYLPEYLEESSLFDEDSPCVCLRAAFYQGDSPSHRDFLGALMGCGIGRETLGDLLVGKESCDFFVTAQIAPYILQNFTSAGRAKVRMQQIPLTQVQVPEPEIRLIRDTLPSLRLDSVISSGFRIGRSLASQYGTAGKAVVDGLSVEKPDKLLTQGVRVSVR
;
A
#
# COMPACT_ATOMS: atom_id res chain seq x y z
N MET A 1 -20.73 11.92 7.99
CA MET A 1 -19.40 12.42 7.58
C MET A 1 -19.27 13.92 7.88
N ASN A 2 -18.13 14.40 8.40
CA ASN A 2 -17.93 15.83 8.66
C ASN A 2 -16.51 16.26 8.26
N ARG A 3 -16.40 17.26 7.36
CA ARG A 3 -15.12 17.86 6.92
C ARG A 3 -14.31 18.45 8.08
N GLU A 4 -14.98 18.93 9.13
CA GLU A 4 -14.32 19.48 10.34
C GLU A 4 -13.44 18.45 11.08
N ASN A 5 -13.62 17.15 10.82
CA ASN A 5 -12.79 16.12 11.42
C ASN A 5 -11.40 16.04 10.79
N ILE A 6 -11.17 16.64 9.62
CA ILE A 6 -9.86 16.63 8.95
C ILE A 6 -8.78 17.18 9.88
N ASP A 7 -9.04 18.29 10.57
CA ASP A 7 -8.06 18.92 11.47
C ASP A 7 -7.76 18.09 12.72
N LYS A 8 -8.66 17.17 13.09
CA LYS A 8 -8.45 16.25 14.23
C LYS A 8 -7.66 14.99 13.82
N ILE A 9 -7.74 14.60 12.54
CA ILE A 9 -7.13 13.38 12.00
C ILE A 9 -5.75 13.68 11.41
N ALA A 10 -5.57 14.84 10.80
CA ALA A 10 -4.32 15.22 10.14
C ALA A 10 -3.21 15.50 11.16
N HIS A 11 -2.04 14.90 10.94
CA HIS A 11 -0.84 15.11 11.76
C HIS A 11 0.15 16.08 11.11
N SER A 12 -0.06 16.42 9.82
CA SER A 12 0.78 17.37 9.06
C SER A 12 -0.05 18.18 8.08
N SER A 13 0.55 19.21 7.49
CA SER A 13 -0.07 19.97 6.40
C SER A 13 -0.33 19.12 5.15
N GLU A 14 0.55 18.14 4.89
CA GLU A 14 0.39 17.20 3.77
C GLU A 14 -0.79 16.27 4.00
N ASP A 15 -0.96 15.73 5.21
CA ASP A 15 -2.13 14.92 5.58
C ASP A 15 -3.42 15.70 5.41
N ARG A 16 -3.43 16.97 5.86
CA ARG A 16 -4.60 17.85 5.72
C ARG A 16 -4.99 18.05 4.26
N LEU A 17 -4.00 18.31 3.40
CA LEU A 17 -4.22 18.50 1.97
C LEU A 17 -4.72 17.21 1.31
N LEU A 18 -4.13 16.07 1.67
CA LEU A 18 -4.57 14.76 1.20
C LEU A 18 -6.03 14.49 1.58
N LEU A 19 -6.35 14.60 2.88
CA LEU A 19 -7.70 14.34 3.38
C LEU A 19 -8.74 15.29 2.79
N ALA A 20 -8.39 16.55 2.56
CA ALA A 20 -9.27 17.51 1.89
C ALA A 20 -9.56 17.08 0.44
N LYS A 21 -8.55 16.68 -0.33
CA LYS A 21 -8.72 16.17 -1.70
C LYS A 21 -9.58 14.90 -1.74
N LEU A 22 -9.33 13.97 -0.81
CA LEU A 22 -10.12 12.73 -0.69
C LEU A 22 -11.59 13.07 -0.39
N TRP A 23 -11.80 13.96 0.59
CA TRP A 23 -13.13 14.41 0.96
C TRP A 23 -13.89 15.03 -0.22
N ASP A 24 -13.30 16.02 -0.87
CA ASP A 24 -13.97 16.73 -1.97
C ASP A 24 -14.33 15.78 -3.11
N LYS A 25 -13.43 14.82 -3.44
CA LYS A 25 -13.69 13.85 -4.51
C LYS A 25 -14.79 12.85 -4.15
N ILE A 26 -14.67 12.20 -2.99
CA ILE A 26 -15.61 11.14 -2.58
C ILE A 26 -16.99 11.74 -2.23
N ASN A 27 -17.02 12.85 -1.49
CA ASN A 27 -18.29 13.51 -1.15
C ASN A 27 -19.05 13.99 -2.41
N THR A 28 -18.34 14.52 -3.40
CA THR A 28 -18.96 14.89 -4.69
C THR A 28 -19.54 13.67 -5.41
N ALA A 29 -18.82 12.53 -5.38
CA ALA A 29 -19.27 11.30 -6.00
C ALA A 29 -20.55 10.76 -5.31
N ILE A 30 -20.58 10.78 -3.99
CA ILE A 30 -21.74 10.36 -3.19
C ILE A 30 -22.95 11.25 -3.50
N GLN A 31 -22.79 12.58 -3.47
CA GLN A 31 -23.89 13.51 -3.73
C GLN A 31 -24.48 13.39 -5.14
N ARG A 32 -23.67 12.99 -6.11
CA ARG A 32 -24.08 12.82 -7.51
C ARG A 32 -24.44 11.39 -7.86
N SER A 33 -24.28 10.43 -6.93
CA SER A 33 -24.45 8.99 -7.17
C SER A 33 -23.67 8.51 -8.39
N ILE A 34 -22.40 8.93 -8.54
CA ILE A 34 -21.49 8.49 -9.62
C ILE A 34 -20.28 7.75 -9.04
N PRO A 35 -19.75 6.72 -9.76
CA PRO A 35 -18.56 6.02 -9.31
C PRO A 35 -17.35 6.96 -9.30
N ALA A 36 -16.48 6.80 -8.31
CA ALA A 36 -15.23 7.54 -8.22
C ALA A 36 -14.18 6.74 -7.48
N SER A 37 -12.92 6.94 -7.86
CA SER A 37 -11.77 6.33 -7.20
C SER A 37 -10.73 7.38 -6.84
N THR A 38 -10.02 7.17 -5.74
CA THR A 38 -8.84 7.99 -5.38
C THR A 38 -7.58 7.47 -6.09
N CYS A 39 -6.44 8.10 -5.84
CA CYS A 39 -5.15 7.47 -6.07
C CYS A 39 -4.86 6.40 -5.01
N PHE A 40 -3.78 5.61 -5.19
CA PHE A 40 -3.35 4.64 -4.19
C PHE A 40 -2.87 5.32 -2.91
N LEU A 41 -3.39 4.87 -1.80
CA LEU A 41 -3.06 5.31 -0.46
C LEU A 41 -2.14 4.29 0.21
N SER A 42 -1.20 4.77 1.00
CA SER A 42 -0.45 3.92 1.92
C SER A 42 -1.37 3.40 3.05
N PRO A 43 -0.97 2.34 3.79
CA PRO A 43 -1.76 1.84 4.92
C PRO A 43 -2.11 2.94 5.94
N ARG A 44 -1.16 3.85 6.24
CA ARG A 44 -1.40 4.98 7.14
C ARG A 44 -2.45 5.95 6.60
N GLU A 45 -2.33 6.33 5.32
CA GLU A 45 -3.28 7.25 4.68
C GLU A 45 -4.67 6.62 4.58
N LEU A 46 -4.73 5.31 4.32
CA LEU A 46 -5.99 4.57 4.29
C LEU A 46 -6.68 4.54 5.66
N GLU A 47 -5.93 4.37 6.75
CA GLU A 47 -6.49 4.45 8.11
C GLU A 47 -7.02 5.85 8.42
N MET A 48 -6.28 6.91 8.08
CA MET A 48 -6.78 8.28 8.23
C MET A 48 -8.07 8.51 7.43
N ALA A 49 -8.13 7.99 6.20
CA ALA A 49 -9.33 8.09 5.37
C ALA A 49 -10.51 7.29 5.96
N ARG A 50 -10.27 6.12 6.55
CA ARG A 50 -11.30 5.35 7.28
C ARG A 50 -11.87 6.12 8.47
N PHE A 51 -11.04 6.83 9.22
CA PHE A 51 -11.53 7.71 10.30
C PHE A 51 -12.37 8.89 9.76
N LEU A 52 -12.02 9.42 8.58
CA LEU A 52 -12.74 10.53 7.97
C LEU A 52 -14.11 10.12 7.44
N PHE A 53 -14.18 9.00 6.73
CA PHE A 53 -15.41 8.55 6.05
C PHE A 53 -16.27 7.61 6.91
N GLY A 54 -15.70 6.97 7.93
CA GLY A 54 -16.41 5.98 8.75
C GLY A 54 -16.81 4.76 7.92
N GLN A 55 -18.03 4.27 8.17
CA GLN A 55 -18.65 3.15 7.43
C GLN A 55 -19.61 3.70 6.37
N GLU A 56 -19.09 4.52 5.45
CA GLU A 56 -19.91 5.03 4.35
C GLU A 56 -20.32 3.90 3.41
N PRO A 57 -21.63 3.67 3.18
CA PRO A 57 -22.10 2.66 2.25
C PRO A 57 -21.54 2.90 0.83
N GLY A 58 -21.17 1.81 0.15
CA GLY A 58 -20.61 1.89 -1.20
C GLY A 58 -19.16 2.35 -1.27
N LEU A 59 -18.48 2.60 -0.13
CA LEU A 59 -17.07 2.97 -0.13
C LEU A 59 -16.20 1.73 0.15
N HIS A 60 -15.41 1.34 -0.83
CA HIS A 60 -14.56 0.16 -0.81
C HIS A 60 -13.07 0.53 -0.82
N ALA A 61 -12.24 -0.25 -0.13
CA ALA A 61 -10.79 -0.14 -0.20
C ALA A 61 -10.25 -1.21 -1.17
N PHE A 62 -9.85 -0.80 -2.37
CA PHE A 62 -9.48 -1.68 -3.47
C PHE A 62 -8.03 -1.49 -3.90
N GLY A 63 -7.28 -2.57 -4.05
CA GLY A 63 -5.87 -2.55 -4.47
C GLY A 63 -5.55 -3.54 -5.58
N GLY A 64 -6.59 -4.11 -6.24
CA GLY A 64 -6.45 -5.06 -7.33
C GLY A 64 -6.37 -6.52 -6.89
N TYR A 65 -6.07 -6.81 -5.62
CA TYR A 65 -6.07 -8.16 -5.03
C TYR A 65 -6.33 -8.10 -3.52
N ALA A 66 -6.67 -9.23 -2.91
CA ALA A 66 -7.20 -9.29 -1.54
C ALA A 66 -6.21 -8.79 -0.46
N GLN A 67 -4.91 -9.11 -0.59
CA GLN A 67 -3.88 -8.79 0.39
C GLN A 67 -3.16 -7.47 0.11
N ALA A 68 -3.66 -6.64 -0.83
CA ALA A 68 -3.02 -5.39 -1.20
C ALA A 68 -2.76 -4.49 0.02
N GLU A 69 -1.53 -4.00 0.16
CA GLU A 69 -1.16 -3.04 1.19
C GLU A 69 -1.56 -1.62 0.78
N ARG A 70 -1.24 -1.24 -0.45
CA ARG A 70 -1.65 0.04 -1.02
C ARG A 70 -2.99 -0.12 -1.71
N ARG A 71 -3.95 0.69 -1.32
CA ARG A 71 -5.33 0.61 -1.82
C ARG A 71 -5.85 1.98 -2.18
N MET A 72 -6.74 2.01 -3.15
CA MET A 72 -7.58 3.17 -3.48
C MET A 72 -8.84 3.12 -2.64
N LEU A 73 -9.43 4.26 -2.35
CA LEU A 73 -10.84 4.32 -1.98
C LEU A 73 -11.66 4.43 -3.26
N VAL A 74 -12.62 3.55 -3.41
CA VAL A 74 -13.54 3.52 -4.55
C VAL A 74 -14.95 3.62 -4.01
N TYR A 75 -15.68 4.61 -4.48
CA TYR A 75 -17.11 4.73 -4.22
C TYR A 75 -17.88 4.11 -5.37
N LEU A 76 -18.74 3.15 -5.03
CA LEU A 76 -19.69 2.49 -5.91
C LEU A 76 -21.11 2.88 -5.50
N PRO A 77 -21.87 3.57 -6.36
CA PRO A 77 -23.30 3.80 -6.13
C PRO A 77 -24.08 2.49 -6.07
N GLU A 78 -25.28 2.51 -5.47
CA GLU A 78 -26.12 1.32 -5.25
C GLU A 78 -26.45 0.51 -6.51
N TYR A 79 -26.33 1.11 -7.69
CA TYR A 79 -26.56 0.41 -8.97
C TYR A 79 -25.34 -0.37 -9.49
N LEU A 80 -24.20 -0.28 -8.80
CA LEU A 80 -22.97 -1.02 -9.12
C LEU A 80 -22.64 -2.01 -8.00
N GLU A 81 -22.25 -3.21 -8.39
CA GLU A 81 -21.78 -4.24 -7.46
C GLU A 81 -20.26 -4.17 -7.29
N GLU A 82 -19.73 -4.71 -6.19
CA GLU A 82 -18.30 -4.81 -5.92
C GLU A 82 -17.54 -5.62 -6.99
N SER A 83 -18.23 -6.55 -7.65
CA SER A 83 -17.70 -7.31 -8.79
C SER A 83 -17.23 -6.42 -9.94
N SER A 84 -17.85 -5.26 -10.13
CA SER A 84 -17.46 -4.29 -11.18
C SER A 84 -16.05 -3.72 -11.00
N LEU A 85 -15.46 -3.84 -9.81
CA LEU A 85 -14.07 -3.46 -9.58
C LEU A 85 -13.05 -4.33 -10.34
N PHE A 86 -13.47 -5.48 -10.84
CA PHE A 86 -12.64 -6.42 -11.60
C PHE A 86 -12.91 -6.39 -13.11
N ASP A 87 -13.85 -5.55 -13.56
CA ASP A 87 -14.23 -5.39 -14.96
C ASP A 87 -13.24 -4.49 -15.73
N GLU A 88 -13.52 -4.29 -17.02
CA GLU A 88 -12.69 -3.48 -17.93
C GLU A 88 -12.57 -2.01 -17.49
N ASP A 89 -13.61 -1.46 -16.85
CA ASP A 89 -13.65 -0.10 -16.32
C ASP A 89 -13.04 0.04 -14.91
N SER A 90 -12.33 -0.98 -14.44
CA SER A 90 -11.65 -0.94 -13.14
C SER A 90 -10.73 0.28 -13.02
N PRO A 91 -10.78 1.03 -11.91
CA PRO A 91 -9.87 2.16 -11.69
C PRO A 91 -8.41 1.73 -11.49
N CYS A 92 -8.21 0.44 -11.23
CA CYS A 92 -6.92 -0.20 -10.98
C CYS A 92 -6.70 -1.30 -12.02
N VAL A 93 -5.55 -1.30 -12.67
CA VAL A 93 -5.13 -2.34 -13.59
C VAL A 93 -3.82 -2.97 -13.14
N CYS A 94 -3.60 -4.22 -13.51
CA CYS A 94 -2.35 -4.92 -13.28
C CYS A 94 -1.50 -4.95 -14.56
N LEU A 95 -0.25 -4.51 -14.43
CA LEU A 95 0.76 -4.61 -15.47
C LEU A 95 1.79 -5.66 -15.07
N ARG A 96 2.10 -6.55 -15.99
CA ARG A 96 3.16 -7.56 -15.85
C ARG A 96 4.38 -7.15 -16.64
N ALA A 97 5.51 -7.02 -15.95
CA ALA A 97 6.82 -6.86 -16.54
C ALA A 97 7.53 -8.21 -16.53
N ALA A 98 7.60 -8.91 -17.65
CA ALA A 98 8.35 -10.15 -17.78
C ALA A 98 9.83 -9.83 -18.04
N PHE A 99 10.75 -10.57 -17.40
CA PHE A 99 12.19 -10.42 -17.56
C PHE A 99 12.87 -11.80 -17.63
N TYR A 100 14.15 -11.81 -18.03
CA TYR A 100 14.91 -13.05 -18.12
C TYR A 100 15.22 -13.60 -16.73
N GLN A 101 15.05 -14.89 -16.51
CA GLN A 101 15.23 -15.55 -15.20
C GLN A 101 16.66 -15.40 -14.64
N GLY A 102 17.66 -15.19 -15.49
CA GLY A 102 19.04 -14.90 -15.09
C GLY A 102 19.24 -13.48 -14.54
N ASP A 103 18.29 -12.58 -14.80
CA ASP A 103 18.24 -11.26 -14.19
C ASP A 103 17.46 -11.40 -12.89
N SER A 104 17.85 -10.70 -11.85
CA SER A 104 17.17 -10.74 -10.55
C SER A 104 16.87 -9.32 -10.08
N PRO A 105 16.03 -8.57 -10.83
CA PRO A 105 15.69 -7.21 -10.45
C PRO A 105 14.89 -7.23 -9.14
N SER A 106 15.29 -6.38 -8.21
CA SER A 106 14.64 -6.25 -6.91
C SER A 106 13.41 -5.33 -6.99
N HIS A 107 12.58 -5.36 -5.96
CA HIS A 107 11.49 -4.39 -5.78
C HIS A 107 12.00 -2.94 -5.92
N ARG A 108 13.19 -2.65 -5.39
CA ARG A 108 13.79 -1.31 -5.45
C ARG A 108 14.16 -0.90 -6.89
N ASP A 109 14.60 -1.85 -7.71
CA ASP A 109 14.93 -1.58 -9.12
C ASP A 109 13.68 -1.22 -9.91
N PHE A 110 12.59 -1.97 -9.71
CA PHE A 110 11.30 -1.64 -10.33
C PHE A 110 10.76 -0.30 -9.87
N LEU A 111 10.69 -0.06 -8.56
CA LEU A 111 10.17 1.19 -8.02
C LEU A 111 11.01 2.39 -8.48
N GLY A 112 12.33 2.27 -8.42
CA GLY A 112 13.25 3.32 -8.85
C GLY A 112 13.12 3.64 -10.34
N ALA A 113 12.97 2.62 -11.18
CA ALA A 113 12.81 2.80 -12.62
C ALA A 113 11.45 3.43 -12.97
N LEU A 114 10.35 3.02 -12.31
CA LEU A 114 9.03 3.64 -12.49
C LEU A 114 9.05 5.12 -12.07
N MET A 115 9.62 5.42 -10.90
CA MET A 115 9.79 6.81 -10.45
C MET A 115 10.68 7.62 -11.41
N GLY A 116 11.73 6.99 -11.97
CA GLY A 116 12.60 7.59 -12.98
C GLY A 116 11.91 7.91 -14.30
N CYS A 117 10.82 7.19 -14.63
CA CYS A 117 9.93 7.52 -15.75
C CYS A 117 8.94 8.67 -15.44
N GLY A 118 9.06 9.32 -14.29
CA GLY A 118 8.16 10.39 -13.88
C GLY A 118 6.81 9.92 -13.30
N ILE A 119 6.68 8.62 -12.98
CA ILE A 119 5.45 8.06 -12.40
C ILE A 119 5.36 8.47 -10.92
N GLY A 120 4.29 9.14 -10.54
CA GLY A 120 4.02 9.52 -9.15
C GLY A 120 3.73 8.29 -8.27
N ARG A 121 4.24 8.27 -7.04
CA ARG A 121 4.04 7.14 -6.12
C ARG A 121 2.56 6.88 -5.80
N GLU A 122 1.74 7.91 -5.84
CA GLU A 122 0.30 7.86 -5.63
C GLU A 122 -0.47 7.14 -6.75
N THR A 123 0.13 7.01 -7.93
CA THR A 123 -0.46 6.25 -9.05
C THR A 123 -0.08 4.77 -9.05
N LEU A 124 0.85 4.39 -8.14
CA LEU A 124 1.36 3.03 -8.00
C LEU A 124 0.79 2.35 -6.75
N GLY A 125 0.25 1.17 -6.93
CA GLY A 125 -0.10 0.22 -5.87
C GLY A 125 1.11 -0.61 -5.42
N ASP A 126 0.85 -1.88 -5.17
CA ASP A 126 1.88 -2.84 -4.79
C ASP A 126 2.64 -3.36 -6.01
N LEU A 127 3.87 -3.79 -5.77
CA LEU A 127 4.74 -4.45 -6.74
C LEU A 127 5.03 -5.85 -6.24
N LEU A 128 4.63 -6.86 -6.98
CA LEU A 128 4.78 -8.28 -6.67
C LEU A 128 5.91 -8.86 -7.52
N VAL A 129 7.13 -8.85 -7.00
CA VAL A 129 8.30 -9.34 -7.72
C VAL A 129 8.39 -10.85 -7.58
N GLY A 130 8.23 -11.56 -8.69
CA GLY A 130 8.40 -12.99 -8.82
C GLY A 130 9.77 -13.36 -9.40
N LYS A 131 9.92 -14.62 -9.83
CA LYS A 131 11.18 -15.15 -10.38
C LYS A 131 11.46 -14.72 -11.82
N GLU A 132 10.41 -14.52 -12.62
CA GLU A 132 10.51 -14.24 -14.07
C GLU A 132 9.64 -13.04 -14.48
N SER A 133 8.88 -12.49 -13.55
CA SER A 133 8.02 -11.33 -13.79
C SER A 133 7.81 -10.53 -12.51
N CYS A 134 7.45 -9.27 -12.70
CA CYS A 134 6.91 -8.43 -11.65
C CYS A 134 5.50 -7.99 -12.07
N ASP A 135 4.51 -8.34 -11.25
CA ASP A 135 3.15 -7.83 -11.39
C ASP A 135 3.03 -6.58 -10.53
N PHE A 136 2.54 -5.48 -11.09
CA PHE A 136 2.34 -4.28 -10.32
C PHE A 136 1.05 -3.55 -10.71
N PHE A 137 0.49 -2.90 -9.73
CA PHE A 137 -0.81 -2.26 -9.84
C PHE A 137 -0.64 -0.77 -10.09
N VAL A 138 -1.44 -0.23 -11.00
CA VAL A 138 -1.41 1.18 -11.34
C VAL A 138 -2.82 1.70 -11.56
N THR A 139 -2.99 3.03 -11.45
CA THR A 139 -4.24 3.65 -11.89
C THR A 139 -4.43 3.41 -13.38
N ALA A 140 -5.65 3.12 -13.83
CA ALA A 140 -5.95 2.83 -15.23
C ALA A 140 -5.44 3.94 -16.18
N GLN A 141 -5.47 5.19 -15.73
CA GLN A 141 -5.06 6.36 -16.53
C GLN A 141 -3.59 6.35 -16.92
N ILE A 142 -2.69 5.83 -16.05
CA ILE A 142 -1.23 5.84 -16.31
C ILE A 142 -0.75 4.59 -17.05
N ALA A 143 -1.56 3.52 -17.09
CA ALA A 143 -1.17 2.25 -17.66
C ALA A 143 -0.70 2.33 -19.12
N PRO A 144 -1.38 3.04 -20.06
CA PRO A 144 -0.92 3.15 -21.44
C PRO A 144 0.47 3.77 -21.56
N TYR A 145 0.77 4.78 -20.74
CA TYR A 145 2.09 5.41 -20.72
C TYR A 145 3.16 4.43 -20.27
N ILE A 146 2.92 3.67 -19.21
CA ILE A 146 3.86 2.69 -18.68
C ILE A 146 4.10 1.57 -19.69
N LEU A 147 3.04 1.05 -20.32
CA LEU A 147 3.16 0.00 -21.35
C LEU A 147 4.05 0.41 -22.52
N GLN A 148 4.07 1.69 -22.89
CA GLN A 148 4.87 2.19 -24.00
C GLN A 148 6.29 2.58 -23.61
N ASN A 149 6.52 3.06 -22.37
CA ASN A 149 7.76 3.72 -22.00
C ASN A 149 8.61 2.94 -20.99
N PHE A 150 8.03 1.97 -20.28
CA PHE A 150 8.77 1.20 -19.29
C PHE A 150 9.44 -0.01 -19.92
N THR A 151 10.75 0.06 -20.15
CA THR A 151 11.52 -0.94 -20.90
C THR A 151 12.57 -1.68 -20.09
N SER A 152 12.88 -1.21 -18.87
CA SER A 152 13.89 -1.83 -18.01
C SER A 152 13.68 -1.52 -16.54
N ALA A 153 14.09 -2.44 -15.67
CA ALA A 153 14.17 -2.27 -14.22
C ALA A 153 15.59 -2.61 -13.76
N GLY A 154 16.34 -1.62 -13.27
CA GLY A 154 17.76 -1.77 -13.01
C GLY A 154 18.52 -2.14 -14.30
N ARG A 155 19.15 -3.32 -14.30
CA ARG A 155 19.86 -3.86 -15.47
C ARG A 155 19.01 -4.78 -16.34
N ALA A 156 17.88 -5.24 -15.82
CA ALA A 156 16.98 -6.17 -16.51
C ALA A 156 16.14 -5.44 -17.55
N LYS A 157 16.12 -5.96 -18.77
CA LYS A 157 15.14 -5.55 -19.78
C LYS A 157 13.79 -6.22 -19.49
N VAL A 158 12.70 -5.49 -19.68
CA VAL A 158 11.36 -6.00 -19.40
C VAL A 158 10.48 -5.94 -20.64
N ARG A 159 9.58 -6.93 -20.74
CA ARG A 159 8.47 -6.93 -21.70
C ARG A 159 7.19 -6.68 -20.95
N MET A 160 6.50 -5.62 -21.31
CA MET A 160 5.28 -5.18 -20.64
C MET A 160 4.03 -5.75 -21.27
N GLN A 161 3.07 -6.13 -20.44
CA GLN A 161 1.70 -6.46 -20.84
C GLN A 161 0.72 -6.10 -19.72
N GLN A 162 -0.50 -5.76 -20.07
CA GLN A 162 -1.60 -5.69 -19.12
C GLN A 162 -2.20 -7.09 -18.96
N ILE A 163 -2.50 -7.46 -17.72
CA ILE A 163 -3.13 -8.74 -17.42
C ILE A 163 -4.43 -8.52 -16.63
N PRO A 164 -5.43 -9.39 -16.79
CA PRO A 164 -6.61 -9.37 -15.94
C PRO A 164 -6.23 -9.51 -14.45
N LEU A 165 -6.94 -8.80 -13.56
CA LEU A 165 -6.69 -8.87 -12.11
C LEU A 165 -6.85 -10.29 -11.55
N THR A 166 -7.67 -11.12 -12.21
CA THR A 166 -7.85 -12.54 -11.87
C THR A 166 -6.66 -13.44 -12.19
N GLN A 167 -5.71 -12.97 -13.01
CA GLN A 167 -4.49 -13.70 -13.38
C GLN A 167 -3.25 -13.27 -12.58
N VAL A 168 -3.42 -12.41 -11.62
CA VAL A 168 -2.34 -11.96 -10.73
C VAL A 168 -1.84 -13.13 -9.90
N GLN A 169 -0.53 -13.33 -9.93
CA GLN A 169 0.14 -14.32 -9.10
C GLN A 169 0.74 -13.61 -7.88
N VAL A 170 0.07 -13.76 -6.74
CA VAL A 170 0.59 -13.23 -5.48
C VAL A 170 1.71 -14.17 -5.02
N PRO A 171 2.97 -13.72 -4.94
CA PRO A 171 4.04 -14.54 -4.40
C PRO A 171 3.70 -14.96 -2.97
N GLU A 172 3.89 -16.22 -2.66
CA GLU A 172 3.76 -16.68 -1.28
C GLU A 172 4.77 -15.92 -0.41
N PRO A 173 4.32 -15.27 0.68
CA PRO A 173 5.23 -14.58 1.57
C PRO A 173 6.18 -15.60 2.22
N GLU A 174 7.46 -15.31 2.19
CA GLU A 174 8.44 -16.12 2.91
C GLU A 174 8.23 -15.92 4.42
N ILE A 175 7.42 -16.79 5.02
CA ILE A 175 7.07 -16.71 6.44
C ILE A 175 8.08 -17.55 7.25
N ARG A 176 8.74 -16.90 8.19
CA ARG A 176 9.56 -17.57 9.19
C ARG A 176 8.88 -17.53 10.55
N LEU A 177 8.49 -18.69 11.05
CA LEU A 177 7.94 -18.80 12.40
C LEU A 177 9.07 -18.69 13.43
N ILE A 178 9.01 -17.66 14.29
CA ILE A 178 9.91 -17.47 15.41
C ILE A 178 9.14 -17.74 16.69
N ARG A 179 9.64 -18.71 17.49
CA ARG A 179 9.12 -18.99 18.83
C ARG A 179 10.18 -18.59 19.84
N ASP A 180 9.79 -17.77 20.78
CA ASP A 180 10.67 -17.28 21.84
C ASP A 180 9.88 -16.99 23.10
N THR A 181 10.57 -16.99 24.25
CA THR A 181 10.00 -16.64 25.55
C THR A 181 10.56 -15.29 25.98
N LEU A 182 9.68 -14.30 26.10
CA LEU A 182 10.05 -12.96 26.49
C LEU A 182 9.54 -12.65 27.89
N PRO A 183 10.32 -11.91 28.73
CA PRO A 183 9.87 -11.49 30.07
C PRO A 183 8.64 -10.57 30.00
N SER A 184 8.50 -9.85 28.91
CA SER A 184 7.36 -8.97 28.63
C SER A 184 7.26 -8.71 27.13
N LEU A 185 6.05 -8.39 26.64
CA LEU A 185 5.78 -7.99 25.24
C LEU A 185 6.13 -6.52 24.99
N ARG A 186 7.25 -6.06 25.51
CA ARG A 186 7.77 -4.73 25.20
C ARG A 186 8.26 -4.68 23.76
N LEU A 187 8.08 -3.53 23.11
CA LEU A 187 8.47 -3.32 21.71
C LEU A 187 9.97 -3.64 21.48
N ASP A 188 10.87 -3.16 22.36
CA ASP A 188 12.30 -3.44 22.28
C ASP A 188 12.62 -4.95 22.39
N SER A 189 11.91 -5.67 23.25
CA SER A 189 12.09 -7.11 23.44
C SER A 189 11.58 -7.91 22.22
N VAL A 190 10.41 -7.53 21.70
CA VAL A 190 9.83 -8.19 20.51
C VAL A 190 10.69 -7.94 19.27
N ILE A 191 11.17 -6.70 19.06
CA ILE A 191 12.08 -6.38 17.95
C ILE A 191 13.39 -7.17 18.10
N SER A 192 13.98 -7.21 19.30
CA SER A 192 15.24 -7.93 19.54
C SER A 192 15.13 -9.41 19.19
N SER A 193 14.07 -10.07 19.62
CA SER A 193 13.81 -11.48 19.33
C SER A 193 13.44 -11.72 17.85
N GLY A 194 12.47 -10.96 17.33
CA GLY A 194 11.94 -11.16 15.99
C GLY A 194 12.96 -10.87 14.87
N PHE A 195 13.80 -9.87 15.04
CA PHE A 195 14.83 -9.49 14.06
C PHE A 195 16.22 -10.02 14.40
N ARG A 196 16.37 -10.76 15.51
CA ARG A 196 17.63 -11.32 16.00
C ARG A 196 18.75 -10.29 16.15
N ILE A 197 18.42 -9.12 16.68
CA ILE A 197 19.34 -8.02 16.95
C ILE A 197 19.51 -7.81 18.46
N GLY A 198 20.60 -7.19 18.86
CA GLY A 198 20.85 -6.88 20.27
C GLY A 198 19.76 -5.92 20.81
N ARG A 199 19.37 -6.10 22.09
CA ARG A 199 18.32 -5.30 22.74
C ARG A 199 18.64 -3.81 22.75
N SER A 200 19.91 -3.43 22.87
CA SER A 200 20.36 -2.05 22.79
C SER A 200 20.02 -1.42 21.43
N LEU A 201 20.27 -2.15 20.32
CA LEU A 201 19.95 -1.71 18.98
C LEU A 201 18.43 -1.66 18.74
N ALA A 202 17.69 -2.65 19.27
CA ALA A 202 16.24 -2.66 19.22
C ALA A 202 15.63 -1.44 19.93
N SER A 203 16.19 -1.07 21.09
CA SER A 203 15.80 0.13 21.83
C SER A 203 16.11 1.43 21.04
N GLN A 204 17.26 1.48 20.37
CA GLN A 204 17.62 2.61 19.51
C GLN A 204 16.65 2.76 18.32
N TYR A 205 16.20 1.67 17.72
CA TYR A 205 15.18 1.75 16.65
C TYR A 205 13.85 2.32 17.17
N GLY A 206 13.47 1.97 18.41
CA GLY A 206 12.31 2.57 19.07
C GLY A 206 12.49 4.07 19.25
N THR A 207 13.56 4.50 19.94
CA THR A 207 13.80 5.93 20.20
C THR A 207 14.03 6.78 18.95
N ALA A 208 14.56 6.19 17.88
CA ALA A 208 14.77 6.87 16.60
C ALA A 208 13.50 6.92 15.70
N GLY A 209 12.34 6.46 16.20
CA GLY A 209 11.10 6.42 15.42
C GLY A 209 11.12 5.46 14.22
N LYS A 210 12.09 4.53 14.18
CA LYS A 210 12.23 3.54 13.12
C LYS A 210 11.35 2.31 13.34
N ALA A 211 10.84 2.12 14.55
CA ALA A 211 9.89 1.06 14.86
C ALA A 211 8.46 1.53 14.54
N VAL A 212 7.75 0.69 13.80
CA VAL A 212 6.38 0.96 13.36
C VAL A 212 5.49 -0.17 13.86
N VAL A 213 4.41 0.16 14.54
CA VAL A 213 3.38 -0.78 15.03
C VAL A 213 2.07 -0.47 14.35
N ASP A 214 1.51 -1.42 13.62
CA ASP A 214 0.27 -1.26 12.84
C ASP A 214 0.27 -0.02 11.94
N GLY A 215 1.41 0.27 11.30
CA GLY A 215 1.57 1.41 10.40
C GLY A 215 1.92 2.74 11.07
N LEU A 216 1.88 2.83 12.41
CA LEU A 216 2.21 4.03 13.17
C LEU A 216 3.63 3.96 13.75
N SER A 217 4.39 5.03 13.58
CA SER A 217 5.72 5.14 14.21
C SER A 217 5.59 5.22 15.73
N VAL A 218 6.42 4.46 16.43
CA VAL A 218 6.43 4.39 17.89
C VAL A 218 7.81 4.74 18.39
N GLU A 219 7.90 5.83 19.18
CA GLU A 219 9.16 6.33 19.74
C GLU A 219 9.45 5.80 21.16
N LYS A 220 8.52 5.01 21.72
CA LYS A 220 8.67 4.43 23.08
C LYS A 220 9.08 2.96 22.98
N PRO A 221 10.35 2.61 23.22
CA PRO A 221 10.83 1.23 23.12
C PRO A 221 10.21 0.31 24.17
N ASP A 222 9.73 0.87 25.29
CA ASP A 222 9.07 0.16 26.39
C ASP A 222 7.55 0.00 26.20
N LYS A 223 6.97 0.45 25.08
CA LYS A 223 5.55 0.26 24.77
C LYS A 223 5.22 -1.23 24.83
N LEU A 224 4.20 -1.59 25.61
CA LEU A 224 3.65 -2.94 25.63
C LEU A 224 2.81 -3.17 24.37
N LEU A 225 3.06 -4.32 23.74
CA LEU A 225 2.33 -4.77 22.56
C LEU A 225 1.24 -5.77 22.96
N THR A 226 0.18 -5.80 22.17
CA THR A 226 -0.90 -6.78 22.30
C THR A 226 -0.76 -7.89 21.25
N GLN A 227 -1.47 -8.98 21.41
CA GLN A 227 -1.51 -10.06 20.42
C GLN A 227 -2.12 -9.56 19.11
N GLY A 228 -1.55 -10.00 17.98
CA GLY A 228 -2.06 -9.70 16.64
C GLY A 228 -1.49 -8.43 16.00
N VAL A 229 -0.70 -7.63 16.71
CA VAL A 229 -0.07 -6.43 16.15
C VAL A 229 1.02 -6.76 15.13
N ARG A 230 1.14 -5.93 14.11
CA ARG A 230 2.24 -5.98 13.12
C ARG A 230 3.35 -5.02 13.54
N VAL A 231 4.56 -5.53 13.67
CA VAL A 231 5.74 -4.72 13.96
C VAL A 231 6.67 -4.70 12.75
N SER A 232 7.08 -3.51 12.33
CA SER A 232 8.06 -3.29 11.26
C SER A 232 9.20 -2.42 11.76
N VAL A 233 10.39 -2.61 11.19
CA VAL A 233 11.58 -1.78 11.45
C VAL A 233 12.09 -1.21 10.13
N ARG A 234 12.34 0.10 10.08
CA ARG A 234 12.81 0.85 8.90
C ARG A 234 14.32 1.13 8.95
#